data_11ca12d85e518b9a9ce0a8fe7188c90f
#
_entry.id   11ca12d85e518b9a9ce0a8fe7188c90f
#
_cell.length_a   1.000
_cell.length_b   1.000
_cell.length_c   1.000
_cell.angle_alpha   90.00
_cell.angle_beta   90.00
_cell.angle_gamma   90.00
#
_symmetry.space_group_name_H-M   'P 1'
#
loop_
_entity.id
_entity.type
_entity.pdbx_description
1 polymer ?
#
loop_
_entity_poly.entity_id
_entity_poly.type
_entity_poly.pdbx_seq_one_letter_code
_entity_poly.pdbx_strand_id
1 'polypeptide(L)'
;MTAYSSITLAKEIESPENPGGLEKRVALVPADVGKLVQAGLKVYVEHGAGEGVGFSDQEYVQHGAYLEPASQIYKDKELIIKFKGPSMDSILDMAKGSTLFCMAHFHSYPDRAKLLQDQHINVIAMEEINETPKVNTDEAILARVAMAEALKPFFEANTIGGLRVRILGWSERIRGAVRRCGNRNPRSLQVLQTDLSFEAFEAVGDNALYFYDSLTFADDQGVLAKLKAQGTHLFDLREFEQDQGVSAVAQYRKSHPPAEFGLRRIQCLHETGQAGARYGVQLLQENKPDLDLSNAKAVVLGYGNVGQGALHELHSQGIKVVHVLGRAQTAKGRIDFWLNDADIIVNGAEQPSELRGVNFLISDQHLKDLIPDGSVVIDLVGGSPTNRSPVEAVISCSFLTEPAFVQDGVTVSALWGWPMMGMMRETAVRYSGQIVDVLIGPERLADGLGTLSAGVECALVCGPFDTP
;
A
#
# COMPACT_ATOMS: atom_id res chain seq x y z
N MET A 1 -23.04 -22.37 -14.61
CA MET A 1 -23.29 -20.91 -14.66
C MET A 1 -22.64 -20.37 -15.91
N THR A 2 -23.38 -19.57 -16.67
CA THR A 2 -22.93 -19.02 -17.96
C THR A 2 -22.04 -17.80 -17.78
N ALA A 3 -21.22 -17.46 -18.79
CA ALA A 3 -20.47 -16.22 -18.83
C ALA A 3 -21.41 -15.00 -18.74
N TYR A 4 -20.96 -13.94 -18.06
CA TYR A 4 -21.71 -12.69 -17.99
C TYR A 4 -21.71 -12.01 -19.36
N SER A 5 -22.87 -11.56 -19.81
CA SER A 5 -23.02 -10.79 -21.05
C SER A 5 -22.92 -9.28 -20.81
N SER A 6 -23.14 -8.86 -19.56
CA SER A 6 -23.14 -7.47 -19.14
C SER A 6 -22.51 -7.25 -17.77
N ILE A 7 -21.91 -6.09 -17.62
CA ILE A 7 -21.33 -5.60 -16.37
C ILE A 7 -21.99 -4.26 -16.03
N THR A 8 -22.25 -4.05 -14.75
CA THR A 8 -22.85 -2.81 -14.26
C THR A 8 -21.93 -2.16 -13.26
N LEU A 9 -21.63 -0.88 -13.43
CA LEU A 9 -20.87 -0.05 -12.51
C LEU A 9 -21.81 0.87 -11.73
N ALA A 10 -21.98 0.62 -10.45
CA ALA A 10 -22.80 1.44 -9.57
C ALA A 10 -21.98 2.55 -8.89
N LYS A 11 -22.63 3.70 -8.67
CA LYS A 11 -22.07 4.87 -7.97
C LYS A 11 -21.87 4.60 -6.48
N GLU A 12 -20.82 5.21 -5.90
CA GLU A 12 -20.66 5.24 -4.46
C GLU A 12 -21.64 6.24 -3.84
N ILE A 13 -22.46 5.74 -2.93
CA ILE A 13 -23.44 6.52 -2.17
C ILE A 13 -23.25 6.29 -0.69
N GLU A 14 -23.96 7.04 0.13
CA GLU A 14 -24.02 6.78 1.57
C GLU A 14 -24.49 5.33 1.85
N SER A 15 -23.79 4.66 2.73
CA SER A 15 -24.10 3.29 3.17
C SER A 15 -23.49 3.07 4.56
N PRO A 16 -23.79 1.93 5.23
CA PRO A 16 -23.15 1.61 6.51
C PRO A 16 -21.61 1.62 6.47
N GLU A 17 -21.04 1.34 5.29
CA GLU A 17 -19.59 1.33 5.07
C GLU A 17 -19.05 2.65 4.51
N ASN A 18 -19.92 3.52 4.08
CA ASN A 18 -19.60 4.85 3.55
C ASN A 18 -20.45 5.92 4.24
N PRO A 19 -20.31 6.12 5.57
CA PRO A 19 -21.10 7.10 6.30
C PRO A 19 -20.84 8.52 5.75
N GLY A 20 -21.92 9.27 5.53
CA GLY A 20 -21.86 10.60 4.92
C GLY A 20 -21.45 10.61 3.45
N GLY A 21 -21.34 9.48 2.79
CA GLY A 21 -20.96 9.37 1.38
C GLY A 21 -19.57 9.95 1.07
N LEU A 22 -18.61 9.84 1.98
CA LEU A 22 -17.26 10.42 1.84
C LEU A 22 -16.37 9.65 0.85
N GLU A 23 -16.59 8.36 0.67
CA GLU A 23 -15.97 7.57 -0.39
C GLU A 23 -16.52 8.03 -1.74
N LYS A 24 -15.63 8.47 -2.61
CA LYS A 24 -15.96 8.97 -3.95
C LYS A 24 -15.26 8.18 -5.06
N ARG A 25 -14.43 7.21 -4.70
CA ARG A 25 -13.73 6.39 -5.69
C ARG A 25 -14.73 5.56 -6.48
N VAL A 26 -14.45 5.35 -7.74
CA VAL A 26 -15.20 4.48 -8.63
C VAL A 26 -14.41 3.20 -8.91
N ALA A 27 -15.08 2.06 -8.99
CA ALA A 27 -14.43 0.77 -9.20
C ALA A 27 -13.85 0.60 -10.61
N LEU A 28 -14.44 1.24 -11.62
CA LEU A 28 -13.96 1.21 -13.01
C LEU A 28 -13.86 2.63 -13.55
N VAL A 29 -12.71 2.99 -14.12
CA VAL A 29 -12.50 4.27 -14.81
C VAL A 29 -12.83 4.13 -16.30
N PRO A 30 -13.12 5.25 -17.03
CA PRO A 30 -13.56 5.18 -18.45
C PRO A 30 -12.64 4.38 -19.36
N ALA A 31 -11.32 4.58 -19.27
CA ALA A 31 -10.35 3.87 -20.10
C ALA A 31 -10.41 2.34 -19.91
N ASP A 32 -10.65 1.88 -18.69
CA ASP A 32 -10.76 0.47 -18.35
C ASP A 32 -12.12 -0.12 -18.73
N VAL A 33 -13.20 0.67 -18.66
CA VAL A 33 -14.49 0.33 -19.26
C VAL A 33 -14.33 0.07 -20.75
N GLY A 34 -13.54 0.89 -21.46
CA GLY A 34 -13.22 0.66 -22.86
C GLY A 34 -12.58 -0.70 -23.15
N LYS A 35 -11.72 -1.20 -22.25
CA LYS A 35 -11.13 -2.55 -22.38
C LYS A 35 -12.18 -3.66 -22.25
N LEU A 36 -13.12 -3.50 -21.31
CA LEU A 36 -14.23 -4.46 -21.13
C LEU A 36 -15.16 -4.48 -22.35
N VAL A 37 -15.48 -3.32 -22.91
CA VAL A 37 -16.28 -3.20 -24.14
C VAL A 37 -15.55 -3.85 -25.32
N GLN A 38 -14.25 -3.63 -25.48
CA GLN A 38 -13.42 -4.27 -26.51
C GLN A 38 -13.36 -5.80 -26.35
N ALA A 39 -13.46 -6.30 -25.11
CA ALA A 39 -13.57 -7.73 -24.82
C ALA A 39 -14.97 -8.31 -25.11
N GLY A 40 -15.91 -7.51 -25.59
CA GLY A 40 -17.25 -7.95 -25.99
C GLY A 40 -18.34 -7.83 -24.93
N LEU A 41 -18.03 -7.24 -23.76
CA LEU A 41 -18.99 -7.05 -22.68
C LEU A 41 -19.80 -5.76 -22.87
N LYS A 42 -21.08 -5.81 -22.54
CA LYS A 42 -21.89 -4.59 -22.42
C LYS A 42 -21.66 -4.00 -21.03
N VAL A 43 -21.30 -2.72 -20.98
CA VAL A 43 -21.04 -2.05 -19.70
C VAL A 43 -22.07 -0.96 -19.48
N TYR A 44 -22.82 -1.07 -18.39
CA TYR A 44 -23.78 -0.08 -17.92
C TYR A 44 -23.13 0.70 -16.77
N VAL A 45 -23.23 2.02 -16.80
CA VAL A 45 -22.62 2.91 -15.79
C VAL A 45 -23.72 3.81 -15.22
N GLU A 46 -23.79 3.88 -13.89
CA GLU A 46 -24.71 4.80 -13.22
C GLU A 46 -24.31 6.26 -13.48
N HIS A 47 -25.29 7.11 -13.76
CA HIS A 47 -25.05 8.55 -13.93
C HIS A 47 -24.24 9.15 -12.79
N GLY A 48 -23.17 9.85 -13.14
CA GLY A 48 -22.29 10.53 -12.20
C GLY A 48 -21.40 9.59 -11.37
N ALA A 49 -21.26 8.31 -11.74
CA ALA A 49 -20.46 7.34 -10.98
C ALA A 49 -18.99 7.77 -10.81
N GLY A 50 -18.39 8.38 -11.83
CA GLY A 50 -16.99 8.83 -11.82
C GLY A 50 -16.76 10.27 -11.37
N GLU A 51 -17.82 11.08 -11.22
CA GLU A 51 -17.69 12.52 -10.97
C GLU A 51 -16.87 12.86 -9.72
N GLY A 52 -17.04 12.06 -8.66
CA GLY A 52 -16.34 12.29 -7.39
C GLY A 52 -14.81 12.16 -7.47
N VAL A 53 -14.29 11.57 -8.55
CA VAL A 53 -12.85 11.44 -8.85
C VAL A 53 -12.50 12.05 -10.21
N GLY A 54 -13.36 12.91 -10.74
CA GLY A 54 -13.12 13.74 -11.92
C GLY A 54 -13.21 13.02 -13.25
N PHE A 55 -14.07 11.98 -13.36
CA PHE A 55 -14.45 11.35 -14.62
C PHE A 55 -15.91 11.65 -14.92
N SER A 56 -16.18 12.22 -16.10
CA SER A 56 -17.52 12.58 -16.54
C SER A 56 -18.28 11.41 -17.17
N ASP A 57 -19.60 11.48 -17.16
CA ASP A 57 -20.48 10.55 -17.89
C ASP A 57 -20.12 10.47 -19.37
N GLN A 58 -19.76 11.60 -19.98
CA GLN A 58 -19.36 11.65 -21.38
C GLN A 58 -18.10 10.83 -21.68
N GLU A 59 -17.12 10.79 -20.78
CA GLU A 59 -15.93 9.95 -20.94
C GLU A 59 -16.28 8.47 -20.94
N TYR A 60 -17.22 8.03 -20.10
CA TYR A 60 -17.71 6.65 -20.11
C TYR A 60 -18.42 6.31 -21.45
N VAL A 61 -19.27 7.19 -21.95
CA VAL A 61 -19.95 7.00 -23.25
C VAL A 61 -18.95 6.94 -24.39
N GLN A 62 -17.93 7.79 -24.41
CA GLN A 62 -16.85 7.76 -25.41
C GLN A 62 -16.09 6.43 -25.43
N HIS A 63 -16.03 5.73 -24.30
CA HIS A 63 -15.43 4.40 -24.17
C HIS A 63 -16.43 3.25 -24.36
N GLY A 64 -17.66 3.55 -24.81
CA GLY A 64 -18.66 2.56 -25.23
C GLY A 64 -19.60 2.10 -24.12
N ALA A 65 -19.67 2.77 -22.98
CA ALA A 65 -20.63 2.47 -21.93
C ALA A 65 -22.03 3.01 -22.25
N TYR A 66 -23.03 2.36 -21.65
CA TYR A 66 -24.41 2.82 -21.60
C TYR A 66 -24.68 3.45 -20.23
N LEU A 67 -25.23 4.65 -20.21
CA LEU A 67 -25.59 5.31 -18.94
C LEU A 67 -26.97 4.88 -18.48
N GLU A 68 -27.12 4.65 -17.19
CA GLU A 68 -28.40 4.33 -16.55
C GLU A 68 -28.62 5.16 -15.28
N PRO A 69 -29.90 5.47 -14.98
CA PRO A 69 -30.23 6.15 -13.72
C PRO A 69 -30.14 5.18 -12.53
N ALA A 70 -29.97 5.72 -11.31
CA ALA A 70 -29.92 4.97 -10.05
C ALA A 70 -31.11 4.00 -9.87
N SER A 71 -32.30 4.37 -10.37
CA SER A 71 -33.51 3.53 -10.29
C SER A 71 -33.49 2.25 -11.14
N GLN A 72 -32.51 2.10 -12.06
CA GLN A 72 -32.36 0.95 -12.96
C GLN A 72 -31.04 0.20 -12.76
N ILE A 73 -30.03 0.84 -12.18
CA ILE A 73 -28.65 0.32 -12.21
C ILE A 73 -28.48 -1.04 -11.50
N TYR A 74 -29.37 -1.40 -10.58
CA TYR A 74 -29.34 -2.67 -9.88
C TYR A 74 -30.32 -3.71 -10.43
N LYS A 75 -31.31 -3.28 -11.23
CA LYS A 75 -32.40 -4.15 -11.69
C LYS A 75 -31.98 -4.98 -12.90
N ASP A 76 -32.28 -6.27 -12.86
CA ASP A 76 -32.04 -7.23 -13.96
C ASP A 76 -30.58 -7.25 -14.43
N LYS A 77 -29.63 -7.12 -13.50
CA LYS A 77 -28.20 -7.12 -13.78
C LYS A 77 -27.56 -8.46 -13.39
N GLU A 78 -26.61 -8.90 -14.21
CA GLU A 78 -25.88 -10.17 -13.97
C GLU A 78 -24.69 -9.98 -13.03
N LEU A 79 -23.81 -9.01 -13.34
CA LEU A 79 -22.63 -8.68 -12.57
C LEU A 79 -22.61 -7.19 -12.22
N ILE A 80 -22.71 -6.90 -10.94
CA ILE A 80 -22.73 -5.54 -10.41
C ILE A 80 -21.38 -5.27 -9.75
N ILE A 81 -20.69 -4.23 -10.18
CA ILE A 81 -19.39 -3.80 -9.67
C ILE A 81 -19.56 -2.50 -8.91
N LYS A 82 -19.03 -2.47 -7.72
CA LYS A 82 -19.04 -1.31 -6.83
C LYS A 82 -17.76 -1.27 -6.03
N PHE A 83 -17.29 -0.08 -5.60
CA PHE A 83 -16.09 -0.01 -4.79
C PHE A 83 -16.35 -0.51 -3.35
N LYS A 84 -17.29 0.11 -2.65
CA LYS A 84 -17.74 -0.30 -1.31
C LYS A 84 -19.01 -1.15 -1.38
N GLY A 85 -19.35 -1.80 -0.28
CA GLY A 85 -20.62 -2.54 -0.18
C GLY A 85 -21.85 -1.65 -0.40
N PRO A 86 -22.93 -2.18 -0.98
CA PRO A 86 -24.14 -1.44 -1.28
C PRO A 86 -24.94 -1.08 -0.02
N SER A 87 -25.89 -0.13 -0.17
CA SER A 87 -26.92 0.13 0.83
C SER A 87 -27.92 -1.02 0.90
N MET A 88 -28.68 -1.10 1.99
CA MET A 88 -29.72 -2.13 2.16
C MET A 88 -30.79 -2.03 1.06
N ASP A 89 -31.21 -0.80 0.69
CA ASP A 89 -32.20 -0.57 -0.37
C ASP A 89 -31.70 -1.02 -1.74
N SER A 90 -30.41 -0.76 -2.05
CA SER A 90 -29.81 -1.23 -3.30
C SER A 90 -29.81 -2.76 -3.43
N ILE A 91 -29.64 -3.48 -2.31
CA ILE A 91 -29.69 -4.96 -2.30
C ILE A 91 -31.09 -5.47 -2.65
N LEU A 92 -32.14 -4.81 -2.18
CA LEU A 92 -33.52 -5.18 -2.46
C LEU A 92 -33.90 -5.00 -3.95
N ASP A 93 -33.20 -4.13 -4.66
CA ASP A 93 -33.38 -3.92 -6.11
C ASP A 93 -32.61 -4.93 -6.97
N MET A 94 -31.68 -5.72 -6.41
CA MET A 94 -30.88 -6.71 -7.13
C MET A 94 -31.71 -7.95 -7.50
N ALA A 95 -31.48 -8.46 -8.70
CA ALA A 95 -32.08 -9.71 -9.12
C ALA A 95 -31.49 -10.91 -8.37
N LYS A 96 -32.34 -11.89 -8.04
CA LYS A 96 -31.84 -13.16 -7.44
C LYS A 96 -30.86 -13.86 -8.38
N GLY A 97 -29.78 -14.38 -7.81
CA GLY A 97 -28.72 -15.03 -8.57
C GLY A 97 -27.72 -14.06 -9.22
N SER A 98 -27.95 -12.73 -9.16
CA SER A 98 -26.94 -11.76 -9.61
C SER A 98 -25.67 -11.84 -8.76
N THR A 99 -24.57 -11.36 -9.30
CA THR A 99 -23.26 -11.33 -8.63
C THR A 99 -22.88 -9.91 -8.30
N LEU A 100 -22.55 -9.66 -7.04
CA LEU A 100 -21.96 -8.41 -6.56
C LEU A 100 -20.45 -8.59 -6.42
N PHE A 101 -19.67 -7.72 -7.04
CA PHE A 101 -18.22 -7.67 -6.95
C PHE A 101 -17.78 -6.34 -6.35
N CYS A 102 -17.37 -6.34 -5.09
CA CYS A 102 -17.04 -5.12 -4.34
C CYS A 102 -16.06 -5.41 -3.20
N MET A 103 -15.53 -4.36 -2.55
CA MET A 103 -14.91 -4.46 -1.22
C MET A 103 -16.03 -4.75 -0.21
N ALA A 104 -16.35 -6.01 -0.04
CA ALA A 104 -17.57 -6.42 0.66
C ALA A 104 -17.48 -6.28 2.18
N HIS A 105 -16.29 -6.47 2.76
CA HIS A 105 -16.09 -6.58 4.23
C HIS A 105 -17.22 -7.41 4.87
N PHE A 106 -17.54 -8.55 4.24
CA PHE A 106 -18.79 -9.29 4.43
C PHE A 106 -19.08 -9.61 5.89
N HIS A 107 -18.09 -10.08 6.62
CA HIS A 107 -18.22 -10.45 8.03
C HIS A 107 -18.29 -9.26 9.00
N SER A 108 -17.89 -8.06 8.55
CA SER A 108 -17.92 -6.85 9.35
C SER A 108 -19.30 -6.17 9.41
N TYR A 109 -20.21 -6.57 8.48
CA TYR A 109 -21.56 -6.01 8.36
C TYR A 109 -22.62 -7.12 8.33
N PRO A 110 -22.90 -7.76 9.48
CA PRO A 110 -23.72 -8.97 9.54
C PRO A 110 -25.16 -8.80 9.02
N ASP A 111 -25.78 -7.63 9.23
CA ASP A 111 -27.14 -7.36 8.72
C ASP A 111 -27.18 -7.29 7.18
N ARG A 112 -26.17 -6.64 6.59
CA ARG A 112 -26.00 -6.59 5.13
C ARG A 112 -25.70 -7.99 4.57
N ALA A 113 -24.81 -8.74 5.22
CA ALA A 113 -24.47 -10.09 4.82
C ALA A 113 -25.71 -11.01 4.84
N LYS A 114 -26.52 -10.91 5.89
CA LYS A 114 -27.78 -11.65 5.99
C LYS A 114 -28.74 -11.29 4.88
N LEU A 115 -28.94 -10.00 4.57
CA LEU A 115 -29.83 -9.56 3.50
C LEU A 115 -29.36 -10.08 2.15
N LEU A 116 -28.07 -10.02 1.84
CA LEU A 116 -27.49 -10.57 0.62
C LEU A 116 -27.76 -12.09 0.47
N GLN A 117 -27.61 -12.85 1.57
CA GLN A 117 -27.96 -14.28 1.60
C GLN A 117 -29.45 -14.52 1.38
N ASP A 118 -30.31 -13.79 2.09
CA ASP A 118 -31.77 -13.92 1.99
C ASP A 118 -32.30 -13.55 0.57
N GLN A 119 -31.63 -12.61 -0.09
CA GLN A 119 -31.92 -12.23 -1.46
C GLN A 119 -31.25 -13.13 -2.51
N HIS A 120 -30.47 -14.14 -2.11
CA HIS A 120 -29.71 -15.02 -2.99
C HIS A 120 -28.77 -14.26 -3.95
N ILE A 121 -28.02 -13.31 -3.43
CA ILE A 121 -27.01 -12.54 -4.19
C ILE A 121 -25.65 -13.20 -3.99
N ASN A 122 -24.97 -13.54 -5.08
CA ASN A 122 -23.60 -14.00 -5.03
C ASN A 122 -22.68 -12.82 -4.68
N VAL A 123 -21.70 -13.01 -3.82
CA VAL A 123 -20.78 -11.93 -3.42
C VAL A 123 -19.35 -12.39 -3.57
N ILE A 124 -18.59 -11.68 -4.39
CA ILE A 124 -17.14 -11.82 -4.50
C ILE A 124 -16.50 -10.61 -3.82
N ALA A 125 -15.77 -10.88 -2.74
CA ALA A 125 -15.09 -9.86 -1.95
C ALA A 125 -13.74 -9.50 -2.60
N MET A 126 -13.60 -8.30 -3.15
CA MET A 126 -12.37 -7.83 -3.80
C MET A 126 -11.15 -7.90 -2.88
N GLU A 127 -11.35 -7.65 -1.59
CA GLU A 127 -10.30 -7.67 -0.57
C GLU A 127 -9.76 -9.07 -0.26
N GLU A 128 -10.49 -10.12 -0.62
CA GLU A 128 -10.12 -11.51 -0.36
C GLU A 128 -9.54 -12.24 -1.58
N ILE A 129 -9.53 -11.59 -2.75
CA ILE A 129 -8.91 -12.16 -3.93
C ILE A 129 -7.39 -12.22 -3.72
N ASN A 130 -6.87 -13.44 -3.80
CA ASN A 130 -5.44 -13.69 -3.74
C ASN A 130 -4.83 -13.76 -5.14
N GLU A 131 -3.62 -13.24 -5.29
CA GLU A 131 -2.85 -13.47 -6.49
C GLU A 131 -2.59 -14.98 -6.63
N THR A 132 -2.88 -15.56 -7.79
CA THR A 132 -2.12 -16.74 -8.25
C THR A 132 -0.64 -16.38 -8.15
N PRO A 133 0.26 -17.31 -7.76
CA PRO A 133 1.61 -16.97 -7.32
C PRO A 133 2.27 -16.02 -8.33
N LYS A 134 2.37 -14.75 -7.95
CA LYS A 134 3.01 -13.75 -8.79
C LYS A 134 4.48 -14.06 -8.80
N VAL A 135 4.94 -14.47 -9.92
CA VAL A 135 6.38 -14.50 -10.20
C VAL A 135 6.87 -13.06 -10.02
N ASN A 136 7.63 -12.79 -8.96
CA ASN A 136 8.28 -11.49 -8.80
C ASN A 136 8.96 -11.13 -10.12
N THR A 137 8.87 -9.89 -10.56
CA THR A 137 9.56 -9.41 -11.76
C THR A 137 11.06 -9.66 -11.63
N ASP A 138 11.75 -9.86 -12.73
CA ASP A 138 13.21 -10.06 -12.72
C ASP A 138 13.92 -8.88 -12.04
N GLU A 139 13.45 -7.66 -12.23
CA GLU A 139 13.97 -6.46 -11.55
C GLU A 139 13.81 -6.52 -10.03
N ALA A 140 12.65 -6.93 -9.53
CA ALA A 140 12.41 -7.06 -8.10
C ALA A 140 13.27 -8.17 -7.46
N ILE A 141 13.52 -9.26 -8.20
CA ILE A 141 14.42 -10.33 -7.78
C ILE A 141 15.86 -9.84 -7.83
N LEU A 142 16.27 -9.16 -8.89
CA LEU A 142 17.62 -8.66 -9.10
C LEU A 142 18.09 -7.80 -7.91
N ALA A 143 17.36 -6.76 -7.55
CA ALA A 143 17.73 -5.91 -6.43
C ALA A 143 17.79 -6.68 -5.09
N ARG A 144 16.93 -7.66 -4.91
CA ARG A 144 16.92 -8.53 -3.73
C ARG A 144 18.15 -9.41 -3.66
N VAL A 145 18.57 -9.99 -4.78
CA VAL A 145 19.76 -10.85 -4.86
C VAL A 145 21.03 -10.03 -4.76
N ALA A 146 21.09 -8.88 -5.43
CA ALA A 146 22.19 -7.93 -5.35
C ALA A 146 22.45 -7.47 -3.90
N MET A 147 21.39 -7.08 -3.16
CA MET A 147 21.53 -6.73 -1.74
C MET A 147 21.98 -7.94 -0.90
N ALA A 148 21.53 -9.15 -1.22
CA ALA A 148 22.01 -10.34 -0.51
C ALA A 148 23.50 -10.57 -0.72
N GLU A 149 24.01 -10.35 -1.93
CA GLU A 149 25.45 -10.45 -2.24
C GLU A 149 26.24 -9.34 -1.58
N ALA A 150 25.74 -8.10 -1.60
CA ALA A 150 26.35 -6.96 -0.89
C ALA A 150 26.50 -7.18 0.62
N LEU A 151 25.55 -7.89 1.23
CA LEU A 151 25.55 -8.19 2.67
C LEU A 151 26.41 -9.44 3.03
N LYS A 152 26.76 -10.28 2.07
CA LYS A 152 27.43 -11.56 2.29
C LYS A 152 28.73 -11.45 3.08
N PRO A 153 29.68 -10.52 2.80
CA PRO A 153 30.91 -10.38 3.57
C PRO A 153 30.65 -10.12 5.06
N PHE A 154 29.61 -9.35 5.38
CA PHE A 154 29.25 -9.02 6.76
C PHE A 154 28.60 -10.18 7.51
N PHE A 155 27.92 -11.08 6.78
CA PHE A 155 27.42 -12.33 7.35
C PHE A 155 28.57 -13.29 7.67
N GLU A 156 29.48 -13.48 6.71
CA GLU A 156 30.65 -14.35 6.86
C GLU A 156 31.55 -13.89 8.03
N ALA A 157 31.68 -12.58 8.19
CA ALA A 157 32.43 -11.98 9.30
C ALA A 157 31.64 -11.88 10.62
N ASN A 158 30.34 -12.26 10.63
CA ASN A 158 29.43 -12.08 11.78
C ASN A 158 29.32 -10.63 12.28
N THR A 159 29.38 -9.64 11.38
CA THR A 159 29.36 -8.21 11.70
C THR A 159 28.07 -7.49 11.32
N ILE A 160 27.08 -8.22 10.78
CA ILE A 160 25.81 -7.65 10.28
C ILE A 160 25.07 -6.81 11.34
N GLY A 161 25.07 -7.22 12.60
CA GLY A 161 24.40 -6.50 13.70
C GLY A 161 25.01 -5.13 14.03
N GLY A 162 26.26 -4.89 13.61
CA GLY A 162 26.94 -3.59 13.73
C GLY A 162 26.92 -2.77 12.43
N LEU A 163 26.46 -3.36 11.32
CA LEU A 163 26.49 -2.76 9.98
C LEU A 163 25.48 -1.61 9.84
N ARG A 164 25.94 -0.50 9.31
CA ARG A 164 25.11 0.63 8.88
C ARG A 164 24.93 0.57 7.37
N VAL A 165 23.70 0.37 6.91
CA VAL A 165 23.38 0.32 5.48
C VAL A 165 22.77 1.63 5.04
N ARG A 166 23.29 2.21 3.97
CA ARG A 166 22.78 3.40 3.32
C ARG A 166 22.46 3.11 1.86
N ILE A 167 21.26 3.40 1.47
CA ILE A 167 20.80 3.28 0.08
C ILE A 167 20.75 4.68 -0.49
N LEU A 168 21.48 4.92 -1.59
CA LEU A 168 21.57 6.22 -2.22
C LEU A 168 20.56 6.33 -3.36
N GLY A 169 19.69 7.32 -3.26
CA GLY A 169 18.58 7.55 -4.16
C GLY A 169 17.46 6.51 -4.00
N TRP A 170 16.21 6.98 -4.12
CA TRP A 170 15.06 6.09 -4.20
C TRP A 170 14.67 5.84 -5.65
N SER A 171 14.46 4.58 -6.00
CA SER A 171 13.84 4.17 -7.26
C SER A 171 13.09 2.86 -7.08
N GLU A 172 12.13 2.56 -7.96
CA GLU A 172 11.44 1.27 -7.95
C GLU A 172 12.40 0.08 -8.13
N ARG A 173 13.51 0.30 -8.83
CA ARG A 173 14.55 -0.73 -9.03
C ARG A 173 15.20 -1.19 -7.73
N ILE A 174 15.41 -0.30 -6.76
CA ILE A 174 16.05 -0.65 -5.47
C ILE A 174 15.07 -1.12 -4.39
N ARG A 175 13.78 -1.10 -4.65
CA ARG A 175 12.73 -1.50 -3.71
C ARG A 175 12.96 -2.90 -3.10
N GLY A 176 13.38 -3.86 -3.91
CA GLY A 176 13.72 -5.21 -3.47
C GLY A 176 14.90 -5.26 -2.51
N ALA A 177 15.88 -4.35 -2.69
CA ALA A 177 17.07 -4.23 -1.84
C ALA A 177 16.69 -3.74 -0.43
N VAL A 178 15.85 -2.70 -0.31
CA VAL A 178 15.35 -2.19 0.97
C VAL A 178 14.70 -3.31 1.78
N ARG A 179 13.79 -4.06 1.16
CA ARG A 179 13.09 -5.17 1.80
C ARG A 179 14.03 -6.29 2.23
N ARG A 180 15.01 -6.61 1.38
CA ARG A 180 16.01 -7.65 1.70
C ARG A 180 16.90 -7.24 2.86
N CYS A 181 17.37 -6.00 2.86
CA CYS A 181 18.20 -5.44 3.92
C CYS A 181 17.47 -5.44 5.26
N GLY A 182 16.24 -4.92 5.31
CA GLY A 182 15.42 -4.88 6.53
C GLY A 182 15.24 -6.26 7.16
N ASN A 183 15.04 -7.31 6.36
CA ASN A 183 14.92 -8.69 6.84
C ASN A 183 16.22 -9.25 7.48
N ARG A 184 17.33 -8.58 7.34
CA ARG A 184 18.64 -9.02 7.87
C ARG A 184 19.08 -8.31 9.15
N ASN A 185 18.25 -7.39 9.63
CA ASN A 185 18.43 -6.67 10.88
C ASN A 185 19.83 -6.05 11.03
N PRO A 186 20.29 -5.20 10.09
CA PRO A 186 21.49 -4.41 10.28
C PRO A 186 21.31 -3.45 11.47
N ARG A 187 22.37 -2.83 11.96
CA ARG A 187 22.28 -1.81 12.99
C ARG A 187 21.37 -0.65 12.59
N SER A 188 21.51 -0.19 11.34
CA SER A 188 20.64 0.84 10.77
C SER A 188 20.47 0.65 9.26
N LEU A 189 19.32 1.10 8.75
CA LEU A 189 19.02 1.23 7.35
C LEU A 189 18.49 2.64 7.08
N GLN A 190 19.19 3.38 6.22
CA GLN A 190 18.82 4.71 5.79
C GLN A 190 18.66 4.74 4.28
N VAL A 191 17.70 5.49 3.79
CA VAL A 191 17.58 5.84 2.38
C VAL A 191 17.83 7.34 2.26
N LEU A 192 18.79 7.71 1.43
CA LEU A 192 19.33 9.05 1.32
C LEU A 192 19.06 9.60 -0.07
N GLN A 193 18.68 10.87 -0.14
CA GLN A 193 18.62 11.60 -1.43
C GLN A 193 20.02 11.88 -1.97
N THR A 194 20.10 12.11 -3.29
CA THR A 194 21.37 12.26 -4.02
C THR A 194 21.99 13.65 -3.89
N ASP A 195 21.22 14.65 -3.51
CA ASP A 195 21.63 16.05 -3.41
C ASP A 195 22.17 16.47 -2.02
N LEU A 196 22.43 15.50 -1.16
CA LEU A 196 23.02 15.73 0.15
C LEU A 196 24.48 16.21 0.03
N SER A 197 24.88 17.10 0.91
CA SER A 197 26.30 17.47 1.05
C SER A 197 27.13 16.28 1.50
N PHE A 198 28.44 16.29 1.18
CA PHE A 198 29.32 15.18 1.53
C PHE A 198 29.38 14.94 3.05
N GLU A 199 29.28 16.00 3.84
CA GLU A 199 29.28 15.92 5.32
C GLU A 199 28.15 15.04 5.86
N ALA A 200 27.01 14.98 5.17
CA ALA A 200 25.90 14.07 5.55
C ALA A 200 26.27 12.59 5.40
N PHE A 201 27.30 12.27 4.61
CA PHE A 201 27.78 10.89 4.42
C PHE A 201 28.94 10.53 5.35
N GLU A 202 29.61 11.50 5.94
CA GLU A 202 30.91 11.36 6.60
C GLU A 202 30.91 10.56 7.91
N ALA A 203 29.80 10.46 8.60
CA ALA A 203 29.74 10.03 10.02
C ALA A 203 29.68 8.51 10.23
N VAL A 204 30.20 7.64 9.34
CA VAL A 204 29.81 6.23 9.42
C VAL A 204 30.90 5.24 9.83
N GLY A 205 32.20 5.57 9.71
CA GLY A 205 33.28 4.65 10.06
C GLY A 205 33.33 3.35 9.22
N ASP A 206 34.23 2.44 9.56
CA ASP A 206 34.60 1.29 8.75
C ASP A 206 33.51 0.21 8.55
N ASN A 207 32.39 0.24 9.29
CA ASN A 207 31.34 -0.76 9.20
C ASN A 207 30.07 -0.18 8.52
N ALA A 208 30.24 0.33 7.30
CA ALA A 208 29.18 0.87 6.48
C ALA A 208 29.16 0.27 5.08
N LEU A 209 27.94 0.00 4.59
CA LEU A 209 27.65 -0.39 3.23
C LEU A 209 26.81 0.69 2.57
N TYR A 210 27.27 1.22 1.43
CA TYR A 210 26.51 2.08 0.53
C TYR A 210 26.07 1.28 -0.68
N PHE A 211 24.76 1.15 -0.85
CA PHE A 211 24.13 0.47 -1.97
C PHE A 211 23.45 1.50 -2.87
N TYR A 212 23.71 1.46 -4.16
CA TYR A 212 23.16 2.41 -5.13
C TYR A 212 22.93 1.72 -6.48
N ASP A 213 22.25 2.42 -7.38
CA ASP A 213 22.05 2.02 -8.78
C ASP A 213 22.55 3.14 -9.68
N SER A 214 23.70 2.96 -10.31
CA SER A 214 24.29 3.99 -11.21
C SER A 214 23.44 4.28 -12.45
N LEU A 215 22.38 3.53 -12.70
CA LEU A 215 21.38 3.87 -13.71
C LEU A 215 20.48 5.04 -13.29
N THR A 216 20.21 5.17 -11.99
CA THR A 216 19.26 6.15 -11.45
C THR A 216 19.92 7.16 -10.50
N PHE A 217 21.11 6.86 -10.00
CA PHE A 217 21.89 7.72 -9.11
C PHE A 217 22.93 8.49 -9.91
N ALA A 218 22.77 9.82 -10.02
CA ALA A 218 23.78 10.72 -10.58
C ALA A 218 24.73 11.18 -9.47
N ASP A 219 26.03 10.84 -9.60
CA ASP A 219 27.08 11.26 -8.65
C ASP A 219 27.68 12.63 -9.05
N ASP A 220 26.85 13.65 -9.15
CA ASP A 220 27.26 14.99 -9.61
C ASP A 220 28.29 15.67 -8.69
N GLN A 221 28.39 15.24 -7.43
CA GLN A 221 29.29 15.80 -6.42
C GLN A 221 30.54 14.95 -6.16
N GLY A 222 30.71 13.86 -6.88
CA GLY A 222 31.81 12.93 -6.69
C GLY A 222 31.82 12.25 -5.31
N VAL A 223 30.63 12.01 -4.76
CA VAL A 223 30.43 11.40 -3.42
C VAL A 223 30.99 9.99 -3.38
N LEU A 224 30.74 9.20 -4.43
CA LEU A 224 31.21 7.81 -4.48
C LEU A 224 32.73 7.71 -4.48
N ALA A 225 33.43 8.61 -5.20
CA ALA A 225 34.88 8.64 -5.20
C ALA A 225 35.45 8.98 -3.83
N LYS A 226 34.84 9.92 -3.11
CA LYS A 226 35.22 10.30 -1.75
C LYS A 226 34.99 9.17 -0.74
N LEU A 227 33.83 8.51 -0.81
CA LEU A 227 33.49 7.35 0.02
C LEU A 227 34.46 6.19 -0.23
N LYS A 228 34.81 5.92 -1.48
CA LYS A 228 35.80 4.90 -1.84
C LYS A 228 37.18 5.21 -1.29
N ALA A 229 37.60 6.47 -1.31
CA ALA A 229 38.87 6.93 -0.74
C ALA A 229 38.93 6.74 0.78
N GLN A 230 37.78 6.72 1.48
CA GLN A 230 37.66 6.46 2.90
C GLN A 230 37.60 4.96 3.25
N GLY A 231 37.70 4.06 2.27
CA GLY A 231 37.64 2.61 2.48
C GLY A 231 36.24 2.05 2.75
N THR A 232 35.19 2.80 2.46
CA THR A 232 33.79 2.35 2.62
C THR A 232 33.41 1.28 1.61
N HIS A 233 32.57 0.33 2.00
CA HIS A 233 32.03 -0.66 1.08
C HIS A 233 30.95 -0.02 0.18
N LEU A 234 31.20 -0.03 -1.12
CA LEU A 234 30.27 0.43 -2.16
C LEU A 234 29.77 -0.75 -2.95
N PHE A 235 28.47 -0.76 -3.28
CA PHE A 235 27.85 -1.80 -4.11
C PHE A 235 26.90 -1.18 -5.11
N ASP A 236 27.20 -1.38 -6.40
CA ASP A 236 26.41 -0.88 -7.52
C ASP A 236 25.49 -1.99 -8.07
N LEU A 237 24.19 -1.75 -8.05
CA LEU A 237 23.19 -2.66 -8.61
C LEU A 237 23.40 -2.87 -10.11
N ARG A 238 23.78 -1.82 -10.85
CA ARG A 238 23.98 -1.91 -12.30
C ARG A 238 25.21 -2.74 -12.69
N GLU A 239 26.31 -2.58 -11.99
CA GLU A 239 27.50 -3.43 -12.22
C GLU A 239 27.15 -4.89 -11.94
N PHE A 240 26.46 -5.18 -10.85
CA PHE A 240 25.99 -6.53 -10.53
C PHE A 240 25.04 -7.09 -11.60
N GLU A 241 24.11 -6.28 -12.11
CA GLU A 241 23.18 -6.66 -13.18
C GLU A 241 23.93 -7.09 -14.44
N GLN A 242 24.93 -6.33 -14.84
CA GLN A 242 25.73 -6.60 -16.04
C GLN A 242 26.59 -7.87 -15.89
N ASP A 243 27.17 -8.09 -14.72
CA ASP A 243 28.09 -9.21 -14.47
C ASP A 243 27.36 -10.54 -14.22
N GLN A 244 26.35 -10.53 -13.36
CA GLN A 244 25.76 -11.75 -12.80
C GLN A 244 24.22 -11.77 -12.82
N GLY A 245 23.56 -10.68 -13.18
CA GLY A 245 22.12 -10.49 -12.98
C GLY A 245 21.26 -11.63 -13.51
N VAL A 246 21.49 -12.08 -14.75
CA VAL A 246 20.70 -13.15 -15.39
C VAL A 246 20.86 -14.48 -14.65
N SER A 247 22.09 -14.85 -14.31
CA SER A 247 22.38 -16.12 -13.61
C SER A 247 21.86 -16.12 -12.18
N ALA A 248 22.02 -14.99 -11.48
CA ALA A 248 21.58 -14.81 -10.10
C ALA A 248 20.04 -14.85 -9.98
N VAL A 249 19.31 -14.20 -10.88
CA VAL A 249 17.85 -14.26 -10.95
C VAL A 249 17.37 -15.68 -11.25
N ALA A 250 17.99 -16.36 -12.21
CA ALA A 250 17.64 -17.75 -12.56
C ALA A 250 17.87 -18.71 -11.39
N GLN A 251 18.97 -18.55 -10.65
CA GLN A 251 19.27 -19.35 -9.47
C GLN A 251 18.27 -19.07 -8.33
N TYR A 252 17.92 -17.79 -8.11
CA TYR A 252 16.92 -17.41 -7.12
C TYR A 252 15.57 -18.07 -7.41
N ARG A 253 15.11 -18.07 -8.66
CA ARG A 253 13.86 -18.71 -9.08
C ARG A 253 13.84 -20.20 -8.80
N LYS A 254 14.95 -20.91 -9.00
CA LYS A 254 15.06 -22.35 -8.70
C LYS A 254 14.94 -22.65 -7.20
N SER A 255 15.52 -21.81 -6.36
CA SER A 255 15.55 -22.01 -4.90
C SER A 255 14.32 -21.43 -4.17
N HIS A 256 13.54 -20.59 -4.83
CA HIS A 256 12.35 -19.94 -4.27
C HIS A 256 11.19 -20.10 -5.26
N PRO A 257 10.61 -21.30 -5.34
CA PRO A 257 9.41 -21.51 -6.16
C PRO A 257 8.30 -20.57 -5.68
N PRO A 258 7.37 -20.18 -6.55
CA PRO A 258 6.22 -19.38 -6.19
C PRO A 258 5.45 -20.02 -5.03
N ALA A 259 5.00 -19.23 -4.07
CA ALA A 259 4.13 -19.72 -3.02
C ALA A 259 2.78 -20.15 -3.62
N GLU A 260 2.10 -21.09 -2.99
CA GLU A 260 0.83 -21.65 -3.48
C GLU A 260 -0.28 -20.58 -3.57
N PHE A 261 -0.23 -19.59 -2.70
CA PHE A 261 -1.10 -18.42 -2.71
C PHE A 261 -0.26 -17.15 -2.64
N GLY A 262 -0.59 -16.19 -3.51
CA GLY A 262 0.03 -14.87 -3.54
C GLY A 262 -0.52 -13.90 -2.49
N LEU A 263 -0.07 -12.66 -2.58
CA LEU A 263 -0.59 -11.56 -1.80
C LEU A 263 -1.98 -11.14 -2.33
N ARG A 264 -2.70 -10.35 -1.55
CA ARG A 264 -3.95 -9.71 -1.98
C ARG A 264 -3.81 -9.06 -3.36
N ARG A 265 -4.69 -9.42 -4.28
CA ARG A 265 -4.65 -9.03 -5.70
C ARG A 265 -5.05 -7.58 -5.92
N ILE A 266 -6.17 -7.16 -5.30
CA ILE A 266 -6.73 -5.83 -5.44
C ILE A 266 -6.38 -5.01 -4.20
N GLN A 267 -5.44 -4.05 -4.34
CA GLN A 267 -4.89 -3.32 -3.20
C GLN A 267 -4.20 -2.01 -3.63
N CYS A 268 -4.13 -1.05 -2.69
CA CYS A 268 -3.41 0.22 -2.83
C CYS A 268 -2.53 0.50 -1.59
N LEU A 269 -1.73 -0.47 -1.15
CA LEU A 269 -0.92 -0.34 0.06
C LEU A 269 0.19 0.70 -0.08
N HIS A 270 0.77 0.84 -1.29
CA HIS A 270 1.79 1.84 -1.55
C HIS A 270 1.21 3.26 -1.48
N GLU A 271 0.08 3.48 -2.13
CA GLU A 271 -0.67 4.74 -2.12
C GLU A 271 -1.20 5.09 -0.72
N THR A 272 -1.55 4.09 0.09
CA THR A 272 -1.87 4.29 1.52
C THR A 272 -0.68 4.92 2.25
N GLY A 273 0.52 4.39 2.03
CA GLY A 273 1.75 4.95 2.58
C GLY A 273 2.02 6.37 2.11
N GLN A 274 1.84 6.62 0.81
CA GLN A 274 2.01 7.95 0.24
C GLN A 274 1.01 8.96 0.82
N ALA A 275 -0.27 8.62 0.87
CA ALA A 275 -1.31 9.52 1.39
C ALA A 275 -1.06 9.91 2.85
N GLY A 276 -0.72 8.93 3.71
CA GLY A 276 -0.43 9.21 5.11
C GLY A 276 0.82 10.04 5.31
N ALA A 277 1.91 9.73 4.59
CA ALA A 277 3.14 10.51 4.68
C ALA A 277 2.96 11.94 4.18
N ARG A 278 2.22 12.15 3.08
CA ARG A 278 1.88 13.49 2.56
C ARG A 278 1.13 14.31 3.60
N TYR A 279 0.10 13.73 4.18
CA TYR A 279 -0.66 14.38 5.24
C TYR A 279 0.19 14.66 6.47
N GLY A 280 1.06 13.73 6.85
CA GLY A 280 2.00 13.92 7.95
C GLY A 280 2.97 15.08 7.73
N VAL A 281 3.49 15.26 6.51
CA VAL A 281 4.34 16.41 6.17
C VAL A 281 3.54 17.71 6.23
N GLN A 282 2.29 17.72 5.75
CA GLN A 282 1.43 18.88 5.88
C GLN A 282 1.25 19.29 7.35
N LEU A 283 0.89 18.35 8.23
CA LEU A 283 0.76 18.61 9.67
C LEU A 283 2.07 19.09 10.31
N LEU A 284 3.21 18.52 9.89
CA LEU A 284 4.53 18.92 10.38
C LEU A 284 4.83 20.37 10.00
N GLN A 285 4.54 20.79 8.78
CA GLN A 285 4.71 22.18 8.34
C GLN A 285 3.75 23.14 9.06
N GLU A 286 2.52 22.71 9.36
CA GLU A 286 1.58 23.49 10.18
C GLU A 286 2.08 23.67 11.62
N ASN A 287 2.66 22.61 12.20
CA ASN A 287 3.17 22.64 13.59
C ASN A 287 4.54 23.36 13.71
N LYS A 288 5.41 23.19 12.71
CA LYS A 288 6.77 23.72 12.67
C LYS A 288 7.01 24.50 11.36
N PRO A 289 6.39 25.68 11.17
CA PRO A 289 6.44 26.40 9.88
C PRO A 289 7.85 26.86 9.46
N ASP A 290 8.74 27.02 10.41
CA ASP A 290 10.15 27.43 10.15
C ASP A 290 11.09 26.23 9.89
N LEU A 291 10.60 24.99 9.97
CA LEU A 291 11.40 23.79 9.73
C LEU A 291 11.67 23.62 8.24
N ASP A 292 12.93 23.63 7.86
CA ASP A 292 13.35 23.16 6.53
C ASP A 292 13.21 21.64 6.45
N LEU A 293 12.29 21.16 5.61
CA LEU A 293 12.04 19.73 5.44
C LEU A 293 13.28 18.93 5.03
N SER A 294 14.25 19.58 4.38
CA SER A 294 15.51 18.92 4.01
C SER A 294 16.34 18.48 5.23
N ASN A 295 16.11 19.10 6.37
CA ASN A 295 16.76 18.82 7.64
C ASN A 295 15.88 18.00 8.60
N ALA A 296 14.61 17.76 8.24
CA ALA A 296 13.69 17.01 9.08
C ALA A 296 14.18 15.57 9.29
N LYS A 297 14.08 15.11 10.54
CA LYS A 297 14.37 13.72 10.91
C LYS A 297 13.11 12.88 10.75
N ALA A 298 13.08 12.05 9.71
CA ALA A 298 11.98 11.16 9.42
C ALA A 298 12.29 9.71 9.80
N VAL A 299 11.31 9.04 10.39
CA VAL A 299 11.38 7.63 10.80
C VAL A 299 10.20 6.86 10.21
N VAL A 300 10.46 5.76 9.52
CA VAL A 300 9.44 4.84 8.99
C VAL A 300 9.58 3.50 9.68
N LEU A 301 8.52 3.06 10.36
CA LEU A 301 8.44 1.74 10.98
C LEU A 301 7.88 0.75 9.96
N GLY A 302 8.66 -0.28 9.64
CA GLY A 302 8.31 -1.28 8.63
C GLY A 302 8.81 -0.93 7.22
N TYR A 303 9.08 -1.96 6.45
CA TYR A 303 9.62 -1.88 5.08
C TYR A 303 8.77 -2.67 4.06
N GLY A 304 7.51 -2.91 4.41
CA GLY A 304 6.49 -3.48 3.51
C GLY A 304 6.01 -2.46 2.47
N ASN A 305 4.98 -2.82 1.70
CA ASN A 305 4.45 -1.94 0.65
C ASN A 305 3.99 -0.58 1.17
N VAL A 306 3.36 -0.56 2.34
CA VAL A 306 2.89 0.68 3.01
C VAL A 306 4.08 1.56 3.42
N GLY A 307 5.05 1.00 4.14
CA GLY A 307 6.24 1.74 4.57
C GLY A 307 7.09 2.25 3.40
N GLN A 308 7.16 1.51 2.30
CA GLN A 308 7.85 1.96 1.08
C GLN A 308 7.10 3.08 0.36
N GLY A 309 5.76 3.08 0.40
CA GLY A 309 4.95 4.20 -0.08
C GLY A 309 5.21 5.47 0.73
N ALA A 310 5.26 5.33 2.06
CA ALA A 310 5.61 6.44 2.94
C ALA A 310 7.02 6.97 2.67
N LEU A 311 8.01 6.08 2.53
CA LEU A 311 9.38 6.44 2.19
C LEU A 311 9.46 7.24 0.87
N HIS A 312 8.78 6.77 -0.18
CA HIS A 312 8.71 7.46 -1.47
C HIS A 312 8.15 8.88 -1.32
N GLU A 313 7.03 9.00 -0.62
CA GLU A 313 6.38 10.32 -0.44
C GLU A 313 7.22 11.26 0.41
N LEU A 314 7.81 10.81 1.51
CA LEU A 314 8.68 11.66 2.34
C LEU A 314 9.83 12.26 1.53
N HIS A 315 10.46 11.46 0.65
CA HIS A 315 11.48 11.97 -0.25
C HIS A 315 10.93 12.94 -1.30
N SER A 316 9.76 12.66 -1.89
CA SER A 316 9.15 13.58 -2.87
C SER A 316 8.72 14.91 -2.26
N GLN A 317 8.45 14.96 -0.95
CA GLN A 317 8.18 16.18 -0.19
C GLN A 317 9.45 16.94 0.26
N GLY A 318 10.65 16.44 -0.10
CA GLY A 318 11.91 17.11 0.17
C GLY A 318 12.66 16.65 1.42
N ILE A 319 12.16 15.68 2.16
CA ILE A 319 12.91 15.09 3.29
C ILE A 319 14.06 14.25 2.73
N LYS A 320 15.29 14.58 3.11
CA LYS A 320 16.49 13.98 2.49
C LYS A 320 16.97 12.69 3.17
N VAL A 321 16.72 12.55 4.47
CA VAL A 321 17.17 11.40 5.25
C VAL A 321 15.99 10.73 5.93
N VAL A 322 15.75 9.47 5.59
CA VAL A 322 14.69 8.67 6.22
C VAL A 322 15.29 7.43 6.86
N HIS A 323 15.07 7.27 8.16
CA HIS A 323 15.42 6.06 8.89
C HIS A 323 14.32 5.01 8.71
N VAL A 324 14.69 3.81 8.26
CA VAL A 324 13.74 2.70 8.08
C VAL A 324 14.00 1.65 9.16
N LEU A 325 13.03 1.45 10.03
CA LEU A 325 13.16 0.54 11.17
C LEU A 325 12.48 -0.80 10.93
N GLY A 326 13.23 -1.87 11.14
CA GLY A 326 12.71 -3.24 11.16
C GLY A 326 12.52 -3.75 12.60
N ARG A 327 12.21 -5.05 12.71
CA ARG A 327 11.93 -5.69 14.02
C ARG A 327 13.05 -5.54 15.06
N ALA A 328 14.30 -5.53 14.62
CA ALA A 328 15.44 -5.41 15.56
C ALA A 328 15.54 -4.02 16.17
N GLN A 329 15.24 -2.99 15.38
CA GLN A 329 15.28 -1.59 15.81
C GLN A 329 14.03 -1.20 16.61
N THR A 330 12.87 -1.79 16.30
CA THR A 330 11.60 -1.53 16.99
C THR A 330 11.42 -2.35 18.28
N ALA A 331 12.38 -3.18 18.63
CA ALA A 331 12.37 -3.91 19.88
C ALA A 331 12.35 -2.96 21.08
N LYS A 332 11.64 -3.35 22.16
CA LYS A 332 11.48 -2.55 23.38
C LYS A 332 12.82 -2.03 23.92
N GLY A 333 12.90 -0.73 24.17
CA GLY A 333 14.08 -0.02 24.66
C GLY A 333 15.17 0.25 23.59
N ARG A 334 14.99 -0.22 22.35
CA ARG A 334 15.88 0.12 21.23
C ARG A 334 15.31 1.21 20.35
N ILE A 335 14.00 1.26 20.24
CA ILE A 335 13.29 2.23 19.40
C ILE A 335 13.52 3.66 19.89
N ASP A 336 13.71 3.86 21.20
CA ASP A 336 13.88 5.15 21.86
C ASP A 336 14.96 6.01 21.19
N PHE A 337 16.07 5.39 20.80
CA PHE A 337 17.15 6.07 20.07
C PHE A 337 16.71 6.73 18.77
N TRP A 338 15.70 6.12 18.10
CA TRP A 338 15.21 6.60 16.81
C TRP A 338 14.07 7.59 16.95
N LEU A 339 13.29 7.49 18.03
CA LEU A 339 12.18 8.39 18.31
C LEU A 339 12.66 9.72 18.88
N ASN A 340 13.78 9.69 19.63
CA ASN A 340 14.38 10.90 20.15
C ASN A 340 14.78 11.84 19.00
N ASP A 341 14.35 13.08 19.04
CA ASP A 341 14.52 14.11 18.02
C ASP A 341 13.80 13.84 16.67
N ALA A 342 12.90 12.86 16.55
CA ALA A 342 12.14 12.63 15.33
C ALA A 342 11.09 13.72 15.10
N ASP A 343 11.08 14.32 13.91
CA ASP A 343 10.09 15.31 13.52
C ASP A 343 8.82 14.65 12.95
N ILE A 344 9.00 13.57 12.19
CA ILE A 344 7.89 12.79 11.63
C ILE A 344 8.16 11.30 11.74
N ILE A 345 7.18 10.58 12.26
CA ILE A 345 7.22 9.12 12.42
C ILE A 345 6.03 8.53 11.66
N VAL A 346 6.29 7.61 10.74
CA VAL A 346 5.25 6.93 9.96
C VAL A 346 5.28 5.44 10.31
N ASN A 347 4.22 4.96 10.95
CA ASN A 347 4.08 3.55 11.30
C ASN A 347 3.36 2.77 10.20
N GLY A 348 4.09 1.89 9.49
CA GLY A 348 3.57 0.88 8.58
C GLY A 348 3.87 -0.55 9.04
N ALA A 349 4.28 -0.72 10.30
CA ALA A 349 4.63 -2.01 10.89
C ALA A 349 3.44 -2.61 11.64
N GLU A 350 2.86 -3.65 11.08
CA GLU A 350 1.83 -4.44 11.73
C GLU A 350 2.43 -5.41 12.75
N GLN A 351 1.70 -5.67 13.82
CA GLN A 351 2.07 -6.63 14.84
C GLN A 351 1.17 -7.88 14.78
N PRO A 352 1.68 -9.06 15.18
CA PRO A 352 0.84 -10.22 15.45
C PRO A 352 -0.28 -9.90 16.43
N SER A 353 -1.44 -10.51 16.24
CA SER A 353 -2.66 -10.23 17.03
C SER A 353 -2.46 -10.38 18.54
N GLU A 354 -1.64 -11.34 18.95
CA GLU A 354 -1.31 -11.61 20.36
C GLU A 354 -0.47 -10.51 21.03
N LEU A 355 0.17 -9.65 20.26
CA LEU A 355 0.95 -8.52 20.77
C LEU A 355 0.17 -7.19 20.78
N ARG A 356 -0.96 -7.14 20.08
CA ARG A 356 -1.78 -5.94 20.00
C ARG A 356 -2.42 -5.62 21.35
N GLY A 357 -2.27 -4.37 21.79
CA GLY A 357 -2.76 -3.93 23.11
C GLY A 357 -1.89 -4.40 24.31
N VAL A 358 -0.83 -5.17 24.07
CA VAL A 358 0.11 -5.64 25.10
C VAL A 358 1.48 -5.02 24.93
N ASN A 359 1.94 -4.89 23.69
CA ASN A 359 3.22 -4.30 23.35
C ASN A 359 3.02 -3.24 22.27
N PHE A 360 3.25 -1.97 22.62
CA PHE A 360 3.15 -0.86 21.69
C PHE A 360 4.52 -0.55 21.09
N LEU A 361 4.57 -0.25 19.78
CA LEU A 361 5.77 0.24 19.11
C LEU A 361 6.03 1.70 19.49
N ILE A 362 4.97 2.50 19.55
CA ILE A 362 5.01 3.87 20.06
C ILE A 362 4.04 3.93 21.23
N SER A 363 4.59 4.13 22.44
CA SER A 363 3.81 4.22 23.67
C SER A 363 3.47 5.68 24.02
N ASP A 364 2.50 5.87 24.90
CA ASP A 364 2.18 7.19 25.47
C ASP A 364 3.41 7.81 26.18
N GLN A 365 4.26 6.98 26.81
CA GLN A 365 5.50 7.44 27.41
C GLN A 365 6.49 7.99 26.37
N HIS A 366 6.53 7.40 25.15
CA HIS A 366 7.36 7.93 24.06
C HIS A 366 6.86 9.31 23.59
N LEU A 367 5.53 9.51 23.49
CA LEU A 367 4.95 10.81 23.13
C LEU A 367 5.31 11.87 24.15
N LYS A 368 5.24 11.50 25.44
CA LYS A 368 5.45 12.43 26.54
C LYS A 368 6.92 12.83 26.76
N ASP A 369 7.86 11.88 26.64
CA ASP A 369 9.22 12.07 27.16
C ASP A 369 10.29 12.10 26.06
N LEU A 370 10.02 11.58 24.86
CA LEU A 370 11.05 11.36 23.84
C LEU A 370 10.79 12.11 22.54
N ILE A 371 9.54 12.11 22.08
CA ILE A 371 9.19 12.73 20.79
C ILE A 371 9.02 14.22 21.01
N PRO A 372 9.73 15.09 20.26
CA PRO A 372 9.66 16.54 20.48
C PRO A 372 8.27 17.12 20.23
N ASP A 373 7.93 18.17 20.94
CA ASP A 373 6.72 18.95 20.70
C ASP A 373 6.62 19.44 19.24
N GLY A 374 5.43 19.40 18.70
CA GLY A 374 5.15 19.75 17.31
C GLY A 374 5.50 18.68 16.30
N SER A 375 6.07 17.54 16.74
CA SER A 375 6.31 16.38 15.86
C SER A 375 5.00 15.69 15.51
N VAL A 376 5.07 14.82 14.47
CA VAL A 376 3.91 14.15 13.90
C VAL A 376 4.09 12.63 13.90
N VAL A 377 3.07 11.91 14.35
CA VAL A 377 2.99 10.43 14.25
C VAL A 377 1.82 10.07 13.33
N ILE A 378 2.13 9.40 12.23
CA ILE A 378 1.15 8.85 11.28
C ILE A 378 1.09 7.34 11.45
N ASP A 379 -0.05 6.83 11.87
CA ASP A 379 -0.28 5.40 11.99
C ASP A 379 -1.08 4.88 10.80
N LEU A 380 -0.42 4.14 9.90
CA LEU A 380 -1.02 3.56 8.70
C LEU A 380 -1.65 2.19 8.97
N VAL A 381 -1.45 1.63 10.16
CA VAL A 381 -2.02 0.36 10.59
C VAL A 381 -3.40 0.57 11.19
N GLY A 382 -3.51 1.57 12.06
CA GLY A 382 -4.74 1.86 12.76
C GLY A 382 -5.16 0.78 13.75
N GLY A 383 -6.34 0.94 14.32
CA GLY A 383 -6.88 -0.01 15.27
C GLY A 383 -8.32 0.25 15.65
N SER A 384 -8.81 -0.58 16.55
CA SER A 384 -10.10 -0.45 17.22
C SER A 384 -9.94 -0.79 18.71
N PRO A 385 -10.93 -0.53 19.56
CA PRO A 385 -10.87 -0.89 20.98
C PRO A 385 -10.58 -2.39 21.23
N THR A 386 -11.02 -3.27 20.33
CA THR A 386 -10.83 -4.72 20.42
C THR A 386 -9.62 -5.25 19.66
N ASN A 387 -9.05 -4.43 18.77
CA ASN A 387 -7.86 -4.77 17.98
C ASN A 387 -6.94 -3.55 17.92
N ARG A 388 -6.22 -3.29 19.03
CA ARG A 388 -5.45 -2.07 19.26
C ARG A 388 -4.37 -1.81 18.21
N SER A 389 -4.16 -0.54 17.91
CA SER A 389 -3.03 -0.08 17.11
C SER A 389 -1.68 -0.39 17.77
N PRO A 390 -0.59 -0.54 16.99
CA PRO A 390 0.78 -0.50 17.51
C PRO A 390 1.19 0.85 18.14
N VAL A 391 0.43 1.92 17.90
CA VAL A 391 0.58 3.23 18.55
C VAL A 391 -0.43 3.33 19.69
N GLU A 392 0.04 3.45 20.93
CA GLU A 392 -0.79 3.35 22.14
C GLU A 392 -1.90 4.41 22.20
N ALA A 393 -1.59 5.65 21.81
CA ALA A 393 -2.54 6.75 21.74
C ALA A 393 -3.72 6.50 20.79
N VAL A 394 -3.55 5.61 19.80
CA VAL A 394 -4.60 5.26 18.84
C VAL A 394 -5.50 4.17 19.39
N ILE A 395 -6.59 4.56 20.03
CA ILE A 395 -7.62 3.63 20.53
C ILE A 395 -8.49 3.13 19.39
N SER A 396 -8.85 4.03 18.47
CA SER A 396 -9.59 3.73 17.24
C SER A 396 -9.11 4.64 16.11
N CYS A 397 -9.36 4.22 14.87
CA CYS A 397 -9.07 5.06 13.71
C CYS A 397 -9.87 6.37 13.75
N SER A 398 -9.26 7.45 13.30
CA SER A 398 -9.89 8.74 13.04
C SER A 398 -10.64 8.73 11.70
N PHE A 399 -11.46 9.76 11.49
CA PHE A 399 -12.24 9.98 10.27
C PHE A 399 -11.84 11.29 9.59
N LEU A 400 -12.26 11.48 8.34
CA LEU A 400 -11.95 12.69 7.57
C LEU A 400 -12.43 14.00 8.23
N THR A 401 -13.46 13.93 9.07
CA THR A 401 -13.99 15.10 9.82
C THR A 401 -13.07 15.53 10.94
N GLU A 402 -12.35 14.60 11.56
CA GLU A 402 -11.38 14.82 12.63
C GLU A 402 -10.19 13.89 12.39
N PRO A 403 -9.32 14.20 11.40
CA PRO A 403 -8.32 13.25 10.92
C PRO A 403 -7.12 13.09 11.86
N ALA A 404 -6.89 14.06 12.77
CA ALA A 404 -5.76 14.04 13.71
C ALA A 404 -6.16 14.61 15.07
N PHE A 405 -5.38 14.28 16.09
CA PHE A 405 -5.50 14.83 17.44
C PHE A 405 -4.11 15.11 18.02
N VAL A 406 -4.03 15.88 19.10
CA VAL A 406 -2.77 16.19 19.80
C VAL A 406 -2.75 15.49 21.14
N GLN A 407 -1.65 14.79 21.43
CA GLN A 407 -1.37 14.21 22.73
C GLN A 407 0.08 14.52 23.15
N ASP A 408 0.27 15.06 24.35
CA ASP A 408 1.59 15.43 24.90
C ASP A 408 2.44 16.29 23.94
N GLY A 409 1.83 17.24 23.22
CA GLY A 409 2.51 18.12 22.26
C GLY A 409 2.77 17.50 20.88
N VAL A 410 2.46 16.21 20.69
CA VAL A 410 2.65 15.48 19.43
C VAL A 410 1.33 15.33 18.68
N THR A 411 1.30 15.63 17.38
CA THR A 411 0.12 15.41 16.54
C THR A 411 0.10 13.95 16.06
N VAL A 412 -1.00 13.25 16.35
CA VAL A 412 -1.20 11.83 15.98
C VAL A 412 -2.36 11.71 15.01
N SER A 413 -2.18 10.92 13.97
CA SER A 413 -3.25 10.59 13.01
C SER A 413 -3.23 9.10 12.64
N ALA A 414 -4.42 8.49 12.66
CA ALA A 414 -4.64 7.10 12.26
C ALA A 414 -5.94 7.00 11.47
N LEU A 415 -5.94 7.52 10.25
CA LEU A 415 -7.14 7.70 9.46
C LEU A 415 -7.68 6.38 8.91
N TRP A 416 -8.98 6.17 9.02
CA TRP A 416 -9.66 5.13 8.29
C TRP A 416 -9.80 5.52 6.81
N GLY A 417 -9.11 4.79 5.93
CA GLY A 417 -9.17 5.03 4.50
C GLY A 417 -8.20 6.11 3.99
N TRP A 418 -6.94 6.00 4.32
CA TRP A 418 -5.86 6.93 3.93
C TRP A 418 -5.89 7.45 2.49
N PRO A 419 -6.17 6.61 1.44
CA PRO A 419 -6.25 7.13 0.07
C PRO A 419 -7.31 8.20 -0.17
N MET A 420 -8.30 8.33 0.72
CA MET A 420 -9.30 9.41 0.66
C MET A 420 -8.68 10.78 0.93
N MET A 421 -7.49 10.83 1.57
CA MET A 421 -6.70 12.05 1.77
C MET A 421 -5.89 12.40 0.50
N GLY A 422 -6.57 12.98 -0.49
CA GLY A 422 -5.93 13.55 -1.68
C GLY A 422 -5.43 12.55 -2.73
N MET A 423 -5.76 11.24 -2.61
CA MET A 423 -5.34 10.21 -3.58
C MET A 423 -6.51 9.36 -4.12
N MET A 424 -7.72 9.88 -4.06
CA MET A 424 -8.89 9.11 -4.53
C MET A 424 -8.84 8.80 -6.02
N ARG A 425 -8.41 9.76 -6.86
CA ARG A 425 -8.33 9.58 -8.31
C ARG A 425 -7.27 8.54 -8.69
N GLU A 426 -6.07 8.68 -8.17
CA GLU A 426 -4.93 7.79 -8.44
C GLU A 426 -5.25 6.35 -8.01
N THR A 427 -5.85 6.22 -6.83
CA THR A 427 -6.23 4.89 -6.32
C THR A 427 -7.44 4.31 -7.06
N ALA A 428 -8.39 5.11 -7.53
CA ALA A 428 -9.47 4.64 -8.40
C ALA A 428 -8.90 4.06 -9.72
N VAL A 429 -7.95 4.75 -10.35
CA VAL A 429 -7.28 4.25 -11.57
C VAL A 429 -6.55 2.93 -11.29
N ARG A 430 -5.81 2.84 -10.19
CA ARG A 430 -5.09 1.62 -9.82
C ARG A 430 -6.02 0.45 -9.54
N TYR A 431 -7.06 0.66 -8.75
CA TYR A 431 -8.06 -0.38 -8.46
C TYR A 431 -8.77 -0.84 -9.73
N SER A 432 -9.17 0.10 -10.59
CA SER A 432 -9.84 -0.18 -11.85
C SER A 432 -9.02 -1.13 -12.73
N GLY A 433 -7.74 -0.85 -12.92
CA GLY A 433 -6.85 -1.73 -13.68
C GLY A 433 -6.76 -3.14 -13.09
N GLN A 434 -6.65 -3.26 -11.76
CA GLN A 434 -6.63 -4.56 -11.07
C GLN A 434 -7.96 -5.32 -11.18
N ILE A 435 -9.08 -4.60 -11.10
CA ILE A 435 -10.43 -5.17 -11.28
C ILE A 435 -10.60 -5.70 -12.71
N VAL A 436 -10.18 -4.94 -13.71
CA VAL A 436 -10.23 -5.40 -15.11
C VAL A 436 -9.36 -6.62 -15.35
N ASP A 437 -8.17 -6.67 -14.75
CA ASP A 437 -7.31 -7.84 -14.82
C ASP A 437 -7.97 -9.10 -14.22
N VAL A 438 -8.77 -8.97 -13.16
CA VAL A 438 -9.54 -10.08 -12.59
C VAL A 438 -10.72 -10.46 -13.50
N LEU A 439 -11.35 -9.49 -14.14
CA LEU A 439 -12.51 -9.73 -15.00
C LEU A 439 -12.15 -10.46 -16.30
N ILE A 440 -11.18 -9.94 -17.04
CA ILE A 440 -10.83 -10.39 -18.39
C ILE A 440 -9.39 -10.88 -18.57
N GLY A 441 -8.56 -10.79 -17.50
CA GLY A 441 -7.21 -11.31 -17.46
C GLY A 441 -7.18 -12.83 -17.17
N PRO A 442 -6.12 -13.34 -16.51
CA PRO A 442 -5.96 -14.78 -16.27
C PRO A 442 -7.07 -15.42 -15.45
N GLU A 443 -7.67 -14.68 -14.52
CA GLU A 443 -8.72 -15.14 -13.62
C GLU A 443 -10.07 -15.30 -14.29
N ARG A 444 -10.33 -14.55 -15.38
CA ARG A 444 -11.52 -14.63 -16.24
C ARG A 444 -12.86 -14.66 -15.48
N LEU A 445 -13.00 -13.82 -14.44
CA LEU A 445 -14.24 -13.75 -13.67
C LEU A 445 -15.47 -13.46 -14.58
N ALA A 446 -15.30 -12.73 -15.68
CA ALA A 446 -16.37 -12.46 -16.65
C ALA A 446 -16.93 -13.72 -17.31
N ASP A 447 -16.20 -14.86 -17.27
CA ASP A 447 -16.70 -16.14 -17.78
C ASP A 447 -17.71 -16.82 -16.82
N GLY A 448 -18.00 -16.21 -15.67
CA GLY A 448 -19.02 -16.65 -14.72
C GLY A 448 -18.46 -17.47 -13.54
N LEU A 449 -19.32 -17.74 -12.57
CA LEU A 449 -18.95 -18.40 -11.32
C LEU A 449 -18.58 -19.89 -11.49
N GLY A 450 -18.85 -20.50 -12.63
CA GLY A 450 -18.50 -21.91 -12.88
C GLY A 450 -17.04 -22.17 -13.24
N THR A 451 -16.25 -21.12 -13.46
CA THR A 451 -14.87 -21.21 -13.96
C THR A 451 -13.90 -20.38 -13.15
N LEU A 452 -14.21 -20.11 -11.87
CA LEU A 452 -13.36 -19.31 -11.00
C LEU A 452 -11.98 -19.96 -10.80
N SER A 453 -10.95 -19.15 -10.87
CA SER A 453 -9.62 -19.56 -10.42
C SER A 453 -9.59 -19.71 -8.89
N ALA A 454 -8.70 -20.53 -8.36
CA ALA A 454 -8.59 -20.76 -6.92
C ALA A 454 -8.43 -19.46 -6.11
N GLY A 455 -7.72 -18.46 -6.67
CA GLY A 455 -7.54 -17.14 -6.03
C GLY A 455 -8.80 -16.29 -5.95
N VAL A 456 -9.77 -16.51 -6.86
CA VAL A 456 -11.08 -15.82 -6.85
C VAL A 456 -12.13 -16.67 -6.13
N GLU A 457 -12.05 -18.00 -6.22
CA GLU A 457 -12.96 -18.91 -5.55
C GLU A 457 -12.96 -18.70 -4.02
N CYS A 458 -11.79 -18.47 -3.42
CA CYS A 458 -11.70 -18.17 -1.99
C CYS A 458 -12.35 -16.83 -1.61
N ALA A 459 -12.58 -15.93 -2.55
CA ALA A 459 -13.22 -14.63 -2.36
C ALA A 459 -14.76 -14.68 -2.57
N LEU A 460 -15.31 -15.81 -2.95
CA LEU A 460 -16.77 -16.02 -3.02
C LEU A 460 -17.31 -16.22 -1.59
N VAL A 461 -17.65 -15.11 -0.94
CA VAL A 461 -18.07 -15.09 0.48
C VAL A 461 -19.58 -15.36 0.68
N CYS A 462 -20.36 -15.31 -0.39
CA CYS A 462 -21.79 -15.63 -0.40
C CYS A 462 -22.17 -16.28 -1.74
N GLY A 463 -22.90 -17.37 -1.69
CA GLY A 463 -23.23 -18.18 -2.87
C GLY A 463 -22.34 -19.43 -2.99
N PRO A 464 -22.33 -20.14 -4.15
CA PRO A 464 -23.03 -19.72 -5.38
C PRO A 464 -24.55 -20.00 -5.36
N PHE A 465 -25.33 -19.06 -5.82
CA PHE A 465 -26.75 -19.21 -6.07
C PHE A 465 -26.99 -19.18 -7.59
N ASP A 466 -27.86 -20.07 -8.07
CA ASP A 466 -28.23 -20.09 -9.48
C ASP A 466 -29.10 -18.87 -9.84
N THR A 467 -28.91 -18.37 -11.05
CA THR A 467 -29.85 -17.44 -11.68
C THR A 467 -31.13 -18.20 -11.97
N PRO A 468 -32.31 -17.68 -11.63
CA PRO A 468 -33.57 -18.36 -11.88
C PRO A 468 -33.82 -18.64 -13.37
#